data_8d53851081cd461de0d9b08e1ceb0528
#
_entry.id   8d53851081cd461de0d9b08e1ceb0528
#
_cell.length_a   1.000
_cell.length_b   1.000
_cell.length_c   1.000
_cell.angle_alpha   90.00
_cell.angle_beta   90.00
_cell.angle_gamma   90.00
#
_symmetry.space_group_name_H-M   'P 1'
#
loop_
_entity.id
_entity.type
_entity.pdbx_description
1 polymer ?
#
loop_
_entity_poly.entity_id
_entity_poly.type
_entity_poly.pdbx_seq_one_letter_code
_entity_poly.pdbx_strand_id
1 'polypeptide(L)'
;MKRLGKVALAVWFCIVFLAGCGEAKVPDVVTVPTVAVSKEGEVRVWQVGEFDKSYYNLAELGNMASQEAQDYNSAAGKEAVTVEKTESVEDGSGKVVVCYKFDNWESCSGFGENTLFYGTVKEAAVNGFHTDAAMKSVKDGSVLDAGLQGQSDGDYLLVTDIKADIYCPGKVAYISEGAVVNGDGSISSSEAEGFVYILLE
;
A
#
# COMPACT_ATOMS: atom_id res chain seq x y z
N MET A 1 27.64 -2.57 -66.90
CA MET A 1 26.42 -1.96 -66.31
C MET A 1 26.05 -2.77 -65.07
N LYS A 2 26.39 -2.21 -63.88
CA LYS A 2 26.25 -2.88 -62.59
C LYS A 2 24.86 -2.63 -62.00
N ARG A 3 24.07 -3.70 -61.74
CA ARG A 3 22.84 -3.58 -61.04
C ARG A 3 23.10 -3.69 -59.52
N LEU A 4 22.89 -2.60 -58.82
CA LEU A 4 22.89 -2.58 -57.34
C LEU A 4 21.60 -3.24 -56.85
N GLY A 5 21.71 -4.35 -56.15
CA GLY A 5 20.63 -4.95 -55.41
C GLY A 5 20.39 -4.18 -54.11
N LYS A 6 19.13 -3.74 -53.92
CA LYS A 6 18.68 -3.14 -52.67
C LYS A 6 18.42 -4.23 -51.64
N VAL A 7 19.29 -4.34 -50.64
CA VAL A 7 19.07 -5.20 -49.48
C VAL A 7 18.19 -4.38 -48.53
N ALA A 8 16.91 -4.77 -48.41
CA ALA A 8 16.01 -4.23 -47.42
C ALA A 8 16.30 -4.93 -46.08
N LEU A 9 16.97 -4.23 -45.15
CA LEU A 9 17.20 -4.72 -43.80
C LEU A 9 15.90 -4.47 -43.00
N ALA A 10 15.08 -5.50 -42.85
CA ALA A 10 13.93 -5.47 -41.95
C ALA A 10 14.46 -5.60 -40.51
N VAL A 11 14.62 -4.47 -39.84
CA VAL A 11 14.87 -4.45 -38.39
C VAL A 11 13.57 -4.78 -37.69
N TRP A 12 13.46 -6.04 -37.26
CA TRP A 12 12.40 -6.50 -36.38
C TRP A 12 12.68 -5.96 -34.98
N PHE A 13 11.99 -4.90 -34.63
CA PHE A 13 12.04 -4.33 -33.29
C PHE A 13 11.23 -5.25 -32.37
N CYS A 14 11.91 -6.23 -31.79
CA CYS A 14 11.36 -6.99 -30.66
C CYS A 14 11.22 -6.03 -29.48
N ILE A 15 10.03 -5.46 -29.29
CA ILE A 15 9.65 -4.84 -28.03
C ILE A 15 9.52 -5.99 -27.04
N VAL A 16 10.60 -6.26 -26.33
CA VAL A 16 10.56 -7.06 -25.11
C VAL A 16 9.81 -6.20 -24.10
N PHE A 17 8.52 -6.46 -23.91
CA PHE A 17 7.83 -6.05 -22.71
C PHE A 17 8.50 -6.80 -21.56
N LEU A 18 9.55 -6.19 -21.00
CA LEU A 18 9.96 -6.47 -19.65
C LEU A 18 8.80 -5.99 -18.78
N ALA A 19 7.86 -6.88 -18.48
CA ALA A 19 7.02 -6.74 -17.32
C ALA A 19 7.99 -6.74 -16.13
N GLY A 20 8.55 -5.57 -15.85
CA GLY A 20 9.33 -5.32 -14.66
C GLY A 20 8.34 -5.46 -13.51
N CYS A 21 8.39 -6.57 -12.78
CA CYS A 21 7.89 -6.65 -11.42
C CYS A 21 8.73 -5.69 -10.56
N GLY A 22 8.51 -4.38 -10.76
CA GLY A 22 9.00 -3.33 -9.88
C GLY A 22 8.03 -3.19 -8.72
N GLU A 23 8.53 -2.78 -7.56
CA GLU A 23 7.70 -2.34 -6.46
C GLU A 23 6.72 -1.29 -6.98
N ALA A 24 5.43 -1.45 -6.65
CA ALA A 24 4.42 -0.46 -6.99
C ALA A 24 4.78 0.86 -6.29
N LYS A 25 4.68 1.97 -7.04
CA LYS A 25 5.01 3.29 -6.51
C LYS A 25 3.74 4.08 -6.27
N VAL A 26 3.65 4.70 -5.10
CA VAL A 26 2.56 5.64 -4.79
C VAL A 26 2.54 6.74 -5.85
N PRO A 27 1.37 7.02 -6.46
CA PRO A 27 1.23 8.09 -7.43
C PRO A 27 1.54 9.47 -6.82
N ASP A 28 2.00 10.40 -7.65
CA ASP A 28 2.26 11.78 -7.21
C ASP A 28 0.98 12.47 -6.71
N VAL A 29 -0.18 12.11 -7.29
CA VAL A 29 -1.50 12.60 -6.88
C VAL A 29 -2.32 11.42 -6.34
N VAL A 30 -2.61 11.45 -5.05
CA VAL A 30 -3.42 10.45 -4.36
C VAL A 30 -4.87 10.94 -4.31
N THR A 31 -5.79 10.15 -4.84
CA THR A 31 -7.23 10.49 -4.93
C THR A 31 -8.16 9.53 -4.20
N VAL A 32 -7.60 8.46 -3.65
CA VAL A 32 -8.29 7.44 -2.84
C VAL A 32 -7.48 7.16 -1.58
N PRO A 33 -8.10 6.66 -0.50
CA PRO A 33 -7.36 6.25 0.69
C PRO A 33 -6.21 5.31 0.30
N THR A 34 -5.02 5.60 0.81
CA THR A 34 -3.80 4.91 0.39
C THR A 34 -2.91 4.62 1.59
N VAL A 35 -2.29 3.45 1.59
CA VAL A 35 -1.28 3.03 2.57
C VAL A 35 -0.02 2.63 1.82
N ALA A 36 1.13 3.06 2.28
CA ALA A 36 2.42 2.58 1.80
C ALA A 36 3.30 2.16 2.97
N VAL A 37 3.93 1.00 2.84
CA VAL A 37 4.90 0.48 3.81
C VAL A 37 6.26 0.46 3.16
N SER A 38 7.30 0.96 3.85
CA SER A 38 8.68 0.90 3.38
C SER A 38 9.36 -0.40 3.82
N LYS A 39 10.53 -0.69 3.22
CA LYS A 39 11.37 -1.85 3.63
C LYS A 39 11.86 -1.75 5.05
N GLU A 40 12.03 -0.53 5.53
CA GLU A 40 12.45 -0.22 6.89
C GLU A 40 11.30 -0.32 7.91
N GLY A 41 10.06 -0.54 7.43
CA GLY A 41 8.85 -0.66 8.23
C GLY A 41 8.16 0.66 8.55
N GLU A 42 8.62 1.79 7.98
CA GLU A 42 7.87 3.05 8.06
C GLU A 42 6.54 2.92 7.31
N VAL A 43 5.50 3.54 7.84
CA VAL A 43 4.16 3.52 7.22
C VAL A 43 3.75 4.94 6.85
N ARG A 44 3.20 5.12 5.66
CA ARG A 44 2.49 6.33 5.26
C ARG A 44 1.04 6.01 5.00
N VAL A 45 0.15 6.87 5.52
CA VAL A 45 -1.29 6.76 5.29
C VAL A 45 -1.79 8.09 4.73
N TRP A 46 -2.38 8.04 3.55
CA TRP A 46 -3.09 9.15 2.93
C TRP A 46 -4.58 8.98 3.20
N GLN A 47 -5.10 9.80 4.09
CA GLN A 47 -6.53 9.92 4.31
C GLN A 47 -7.10 10.89 3.28
N VAL A 48 -8.10 10.45 2.52
CA VAL A 48 -8.76 11.25 1.48
C VAL A 48 -10.19 11.52 1.90
N GLY A 49 -10.56 12.79 1.93
CA GLY A 49 -11.90 13.22 2.29
C GLY A 49 -12.51 14.17 1.26
N GLU A 50 -13.84 14.25 1.21
CA GLU A 50 -14.54 15.25 0.43
C GLU A 50 -14.55 16.59 1.18
N PHE A 51 -14.29 17.68 0.46
CA PHE A 51 -14.16 19.03 1.00
C PHE A 51 -15.08 19.99 0.23
N ASP A 52 -16.35 19.61 0.19
CA ASP A 52 -17.39 20.20 -0.67
C ASP A 52 -18.19 21.32 -0.01
N LYS A 53 -17.96 21.61 1.27
CA LYS A 53 -18.70 22.65 2.01
C LYS A 53 -17.91 23.96 2.07
N SER A 54 -18.63 25.08 1.87
CA SER A 54 -18.03 26.43 1.86
C SER A 54 -17.43 26.87 3.21
N TYR A 55 -17.75 26.18 4.29
CA TYR A 55 -17.23 26.46 5.63
C TYR A 55 -16.02 25.60 5.99
N TYR A 56 -15.62 24.67 5.14
CA TYR A 56 -14.39 23.89 5.34
C TYR A 56 -13.15 24.75 5.09
N ASN A 57 -12.13 24.56 5.90
CA ASN A 57 -10.88 25.32 5.85
C ASN A 57 -9.68 24.36 5.88
N LEU A 58 -8.89 24.37 4.83
CA LEU A 58 -7.74 23.48 4.70
C LEU A 58 -6.66 23.71 5.77
N ALA A 59 -6.43 24.97 6.14
CA ALA A 59 -5.47 25.29 7.19
C ALA A 59 -5.94 24.81 8.57
N GLU A 60 -7.26 24.88 8.83
CA GLU A 60 -7.85 24.35 10.06
C GLU A 60 -7.72 22.82 10.11
N LEU A 61 -8.01 22.13 9.00
CA LEU A 61 -7.80 20.68 8.88
C LEU A 61 -6.35 20.29 9.17
N GLY A 62 -5.37 21.00 8.58
CA GLY A 62 -3.95 20.76 8.84
C GLY A 62 -3.54 21.00 10.30
N ASN A 63 -4.11 22.01 10.94
CA ASN A 63 -3.89 22.27 12.37
C ASN A 63 -4.48 21.16 13.24
N MET A 64 -5.69 20.70 12.94
CA MET A 64 -6.33 19.59 13.66
C MET A 64 -5.50 18.31 13.54
N ALA A 65 -5.11 17.93 12.32
CA ALA A 65 -4.27 16.77 12.08
C ALA A 65 -2.92 16.85 12.82
N SER A 66 -2.30 18.03 12.81
CA SER A 66 -1.03 18.26 13.52
C SER A 66 -1.20 18.18 15.05
N GLN A 67 -2.31 18.68 15.58
CA GLN A 67 -2.61 18.59 17.01
C GLN A 67 -2.83 17.14 17.44
N GLU A 68 -3.59 16.36 16.65
CA GLU A 68 -3.83 14.94 16.89
C GLU A 68 -2.52 14.14 16.91
N ALA A 69 -1.63 14.40 15.95
CA ALA A 69 -0.30 13.79 15.90
C ALA A 69 0.54 14.15 17.14
N GLN A 70 0.51 15.43 17.60
CA GLN A 70 1.23 15.86 18.79
C GLN A 70 0.69 15.22 20.07
N ASP A 71 -0.62 15.09 20.20
CA ASP A 71 -1.27 14.48 21.36
C ASP A 71 -0.90 12.99 21.45
N TYR A 72 -0.92 12.28 20.33
CA TYR A 72 -0.49 10.89 20.26
C TYR A 72 1.00 10.74 20.61
N ASN A 73 1.88 11.56 20.02
CA ASN A 73 3.31 11.53 20.30
C ASN A 73 3.62 11.80 21.77
N SER A 74 2.87 12.72 22.38
CA SER A 74 3.00 13.03 23.81
C SER A 74 2.61 11.85 24.67
N ALA A 75 1.54 11.14 24.34
CA ALA A 75 1.09 9.94 25.02
C ALA A 75 2.06 8.77 24.81
N ALA A 76 2.63 8.62 23.61
CA ALA A 76 3.60 7.59 23.25
C ALA A 76 5.01 7.86 23.82
N GLY A 77 5.31 9.09 24.24
CA GLY A 77 6.62 9.51 24.74
C GLY A 77 7.73 9.52 23.67
N LYS A 78 7.35 9.54 22.38
CA LYS A 78 8.27 9.58 21.23
C LYS A 78 7.58 10.25 20.02
N GLU A 79 8.36 10.63 19.03
CA GLU A 79 7.82 11.07 17.72
C GLU A 79 7.43 9.85 16.87
N ALA A 80 6.23 9.33 17.11
CA ALA A 80 5.71 8.12 16.48
C ALA A 80 4.94 8.42 15.18
N VAL A 81 4.38 9.64 15.06
CA VAL A 81 3.62 10.09 13.90
C VAL A 81 3.93 11.54 13.56
N THR A 82 3.99 11.86 12.27
CA THR A 82 4.11 13.23 11.75
C THR A 82 3.10 13.44 10.61
N VAL A 83 2.58 14.67 10.48
CA VAL A 83 1.80 15.09 9.32
C VAL A 83 2.78 15.59 8.25
N GLU A 84 2.96 14.84 7.17
CA GLU A 84 3.86 15.24 6.08
C GLU A 84 3.18 16.23 5.13
N LYS A 85 1.85 16.13 4.95
CA LYS A 85 1.14 16.89 3.92
C LYS A 85 -0.32 17.07 4.28
N THR A 86 -0.86 18.26 4.03
CA THR A 86 -2.31 18.55 4.01
C THR A 86 -2.57 19.42 2.79
N GLU A 87 -3.28 18.93 1.81
CA GLU A 87 -3.49 19.63 0.54
C GLU A 87 -4.85 19.32 -0.10
N SER A 88 -5.30 20.21 -0.98
CA SER A 88 -6.40 19.93 -1.89
C SER A 88 -5.90 19.11 -3.08
N VAL A 89 -6.71 18.16 -3.55
CA VAL A 89 -6.43 17.41 -4.77
C VAL A 89 -6.72 18.31 -5.97
N GLU A 90 -5.70 18.54 -6.81
CA GLU A 90 -5.80 19.46 -7.97
C GLU A 90 -6.40 18.78 -9.22
N ASP A 91 -7.43 17.95 -9.04
CA ASP A 91 -8.15 17.27 -10.14
C ASP A 91 -9.57 17.80 -10.36
N GLY A 92 -9.97 18.81 -9.59
CA GLY A 92 -11.31 19.40 -9.60
C GLY A 92 -12.36 18.55 -8.87
N SER A 93 -11.99 17.49 -8.18
CA SER A 93 -12.90 16.63 -7.42
C SER A 93 -13.44 17.27 -6.14
N GLY A 94 -12.78 18.33 -5.63
CA GLY A 94 -13.09 18.93 -4.34
C GLY A 94 -12.64 18.06 -3.15
N LYS A 95 -11.71 17.13 -3.37
CA LYS A 95 -11.12 16.30 -2.32
C LYS A 95 -9.93 16.97 -1.66
N VAL A 96 -9.65 16.54 -0.43
CA VAL A 96 -8.42 16.88 0.31
C VAL A 96 -7.73 15.62 0.77
N VAL A 97 -6.43 15.74 0.98
CA VAL A 97 -5.56 14.65 1.44
C VAL A 97 -4.81 15.12 2.68
N VAL A 98 -4.79 14.29 3.71
CA VAL A 98 -3.87 14.39 4.83
C VAL A 98 -2.94 13.17 4.78
N CYS A 99 -1.64 13.39 4.69
CA CYS A 99 -0.64 12.34 4.73
C CYS A 99 0.01 12.30 6.11
N TYR A 100 -0.16 11.17 6.79
CA TYR A 100 0.55 10.85 8.03
C TYR A 100 1.71 9.91 7.73
N LYS A 101 2.84 10.14 8.38
CA LYS A 101 3.97 9.22 8.40
C LYS A 101 4.14 8.67 9.82
N PHE A 102 4.24 7.37 9.93
CA PHE A 102 4.45 6.63 11.19
C PHE A 102 5.83 5.97 11.18
N ASP A 103 6.46 5.88 12.34
CA ASP A 103 7.74 5.22 12.52
C ASP A 103 7.65 3.68 12.32
N ASN A 104 6.47 3.09 12.56
CA ASN A 104 6.22 1.65 12.38
C ASN A 104 4.71 1.34 12.32
N TRP A 105 4.37 0.07 12.11
CA TRP A 105 2.99 -0.40 12.01
C TRP A 105 2.23 -0.33 13.36
N GLU A 106 2.91 -0.52 14.49
CA GLU A 106 2.29 -0.44 15.82
C GLU A 106 1.80 0.98 16.10
N SER A 107 2.61 1.97 15.73
CA SER A 107 2.22 3.37 15.86
C SER A 107 1.06 3.75 14.94
N CYS A 108 1.03 3.21 13.72
CA CYS A 108 -0.09 3.39 12.78
C CYS A 108 -1.38 2.79 13.34
N SER A 109 -1.34 1.56 13.85
CA SER A 109 -2.51 0.89 14.44
C SER A 109 -2.96 1.54 15.77
N GLY A 110 -2.01 2.06 16.55
CA GLY A 110 -2.33 2.74 17.81
C GLY A 110 -2.88 4.15 17.64
N PHE A 111 -2.59 4.81 16.51
CA PHE A 111 -3.09 6.15 16.19
C PHE A 111 -4.53 6.11 15.65
N GLY A 112 -4.86 5.13 14.81
CA GLY A 112 -6.17 4.97 14.20
C GLY A 112 -7.06 3.93 14.87
N GLU A 113 -8.22 3.70 14.28
CA GLU A 113 -9.16 2.63 14.69
C GLU A 113 -8.91 1.31 13.96
N ASN A 114 -8.10 1.35 12.90
CA ASN A 114 -7.82 0.22 12.04
C ASN A 114 -6.48 -0.42 12.39
N THR A 115 -6.37 -1.69 12.09
CA THR A 115 -5.16 -2.47 12.31
C THR A 115 -4.31 -2.53 11.04
N LEU A 116 -3.01 -2.31 11.21
CA LEU A 116 -1.98 -2.63 10.25
C LEU A 116 -0.93 -3.47 10.96
N PHE A 117 -0.46 -4.51 10.32
CA PHE A 117 0.70 -5.29 10.71
C PHE A 117 1.63 -5.43 9.51
N TYR A 118 2.92 -5.30 9.74
CA TYR A 118 3.97 -5.61 8.79
C TYR A 118 5.13 -6.26 9.51
N GLY A 119 5.45 -7.50 9.16
CA GLY A 119 6.50 -8.29 9.77
C GLY A 119 6.58 -9.68 9.15
N THR A 120 7.33 -10.57 9.78
CA THR A 120 7.44 -11.95 9.31
C THR A 120 6.18 -12.75 9.61
N VAL A 121 5.95 -13.85 8.87
CA VAL A 121 4.84 -14.80 9.13
C VAL A 121 4.87 -15.30 10.57
N LYS A 122 6.07 -15.53 11.12
CA LYS A 122 6.24 -15.95 12.51
C LYS A 122 5.80 -14.86 13.51
N GLU A 123 6.16 -13.60 13.25
CA GLU A 123 5.73 -12.47 14.09
C GLU A 123 4.21 -12.27 13.99
N ALA A 124 3.61 -12.46 12.82
CA ALA A 124 2.17 -12.41 12.66
C ALA A 124 1.45 -13.41 13.57
N ALA A 125 1.93 -14.65 13.63
CA ALA A 125 1.39 -15.67 14.53
C ALA A 125 1.52 -15.29 16.01
N VAL A 126 2.64 -14.71 16.42
CA VAL A 126 2.87 -14.22 17.80
C VAL A 126 1.93 -13.07 18.14
N ASN A 127 1.63 -12.19 17.17
CA ASN A 127 0.69 -11.08 17.33
C ASN A 127 -0.79 -11.49 17.19
N GLY A 128 -1.09 -12.80 17.05
CA GLY A 128 -2.45 -13.34 17.05
C GLY A 128 -3.18 -13.26 15.70
N PHE A 129 -2.46 -12.99 14.61
CA PHE A 129 -3.04 -13.04 13.27
C PHE A 129 -3.19 -14.48 12.79
N HIS A 130 -4.25 -14.73 12.02
CA HIS A 130 -4.55 -16.06 11.49
C HIS A 130 -3.54 -16.44 10.39
N THR A 131 -2.82 -17.54 10.60
CA THR A 131 -1.87 -18.10 9.62
C THR A 131 -2.50 -19.18 8.73
N ASP A 132 -3.76 -19.48 8.92
CA ASP A 132 -4.59 -20.42 8.13
C ASP A 132 -5.46 -19.71 7.08
N ALA A 133 -5.27 -18.41 6.89
CA ALA A 133 -5.99 -17.64 5.86
C ALA A 133 -5.76 -18.26 4.47
N ALA A 134 -6.86 -18.45 3.73
CA ALA A 134 -6.78 -18.91 2.35
C ALA A 134 -6.15 -17.82 1.47
N MET A 135 -5.08 -18.17 0.78
CA MET A 135 -4.30 -17.26 -0.04
C MET A 135 -4.32 -17.70 -1.51
N LYS A 136 -4.32 -16.74 -2.42
CA LYS A 136 -4.22 -16.96 -3.88
C LYS A 136 -2.99 -16.28 -4.43
N SER A 137 -2.25 -16.99 -5.28
CA SER A 137 -1.11 -16.47 -6.02
C SER A 137 -1.56 -15.32 -6.95
N VAL A 138 -0.86 -14.19 -6.89
CA VAL A 138 -1.12 -13.06 -7.80
C VAL A 138 -0.68 -13.36 -9.23
N LYS A 139 0.18 -14.37 -9.42
CA LYS A 139 0.74 -14.74 -10.72
C LYS A 139 -0.21 -15.59 -11.56
N ASP A 140 -0.87 -16.57 -10.95
CA ASP A 140 -1.63 -17.60 -11.69
C ASP A 140 -2.94 -18.00 -10.98
N GLY A 141 -3.26 -17.38 -9.84
CA GLY A 141 -4.47 -17.66 -9.06
C GLY A 141 -4.46 -18.99 -8.33
N SER A 142 -3.35 -19.74 -8.33
CA SER A 142 -3.25 -20.98 -7.56
C SER A 142 -3.44 -20.73 -6.07
N VAL A 143 -4.12 -21.65 -5.39
CA VAL A 143 -4.37 -21.58 -3.95
C VAL A 143 -3.15 -22.10 -3.19
N LEU A 144 -2.82 -21.45 -2.10
CA LEU A 144 -1.79 -21.87 -1.17
C LEU A 144 -2.37 -22.94 -0.22
N ASP A 145 -2.20 -24.23 -0.56
CA ASP A 145 -2.87 -25.36 0.09
C ASP A 145 -2.64 -25.45 1.62
N ALA A 146 -1.45 -25.08 2.08
CA ALA A 146 -1.09 -25.13 3.51
C ALA A 146 -1.35 -23.79 4.24
N GLY A 147 -1.97 -22.82 3.57
CA GLY A 147 -2.04 -21.45 4.08
C GLY A 147 -0.63 -20.91 4.35
N LEU A 148 -0.52 -19.95 5.26
CA LEU A 148 0.78 -19.34 5.62
C LEU A 148 1.69 -20.29 6.43
N GLN A 149 1.16 -21.40 6.97
CA GLN A 149 1.94 -22.38 7.76
C GLN A 149 2.98 -23.12 6.93
N GLY A 150 2.80 -23.17 5.60
CA GLY A 150 3.76 -23.77 4.66
C GLY A 150 4.87 -22.84 4.21
N GLN A 151 4.84 -21.57 4.63
CA GLN A 151 5.81 -20.56 4.23
C GLN A 151 7.01 -20.53 5.18
N SER A 152 8.09 -19.92 4.72
CA SER A 152 9.26 -19.69 5.58
C SER A 152 8.90 -18.75 6.73
N ASP A 153 9.41 -19.06 7.92
CA ASP A 153 9.26 -18.18 9.10
C ASP A 153 9.79 -16.76 8.86
N GLY A 154 10.64 -16.57 7.86
CA GLY A 154 11.23 -15.29 7.47
C GLY A 154 10.53 -14.57 6.35
N ASP A 155 9.50 -15.17 5.73
CA ASP A 155 8.72 -14.48 4.70
C ASP A 155 7.90 -13.35 5.32
N TYR A 156 7.79 -12.22 4.60
CA TYR A 156 7.11 -11.03 5.12
C TYR A 156 5.63 -11.06 4.80
N LEU A 157 4.84 -10.62 5.76
CA LEU A 157 3.39 -10.53 5.70
C LEU A 157 2.93 -9.12 6.05
N LEU A 158 2.02 -8.59 5.26
CA LEU A 158 1.23 -7.41 5.61
C LEU A 158 -0.21 -7.86 5.88
N VAL A 159 -0.77 -7.45 7.02
CA VAL A 159 -2.16 -7.72 7.39
C VAL A 159 -2.83 -6.40 7.74
N THR A 160 -4.03 -6.14 7.20
CA THR A 160 -4.75 -4.91 7.52
C THR A 160 -6.25 -5.03 7.27
N ASP A 161 -7.04 -4.25 8.00
CA ASP A 161 -8.46 -3.98 7.75
C ASP A 161 -8.71 -2.55 7.24
N ILE A 162 -7.65 -1.76 7.00
CA ILE A 162 -7.75 -0.44 6.38
C ILE A 162 -8.29 -0.59 4.96
N LYS A 163 -9.32 0.17 4.61
CA LYS A 163 -9.90 0.23 3.26
C LYS A 163 -9.12 1.23 2.39
N ALA A 164 -8.16 0.72 1.62
CA ALA A 164 -7.21 1.56 0.90
C ALA A 164 -6.60 0.84 -0.30
N ASP A 165 -5.89 1.58 -1.13
CA ASP A 165 -4.89 1.03 -2.02
C ASP A 165 -3.56 0.91 -1.27
N ILE A 166 -2.99 -0.30 -1.23
CA ILE A 166 -1.84 -0.68 -0.42
C ILE A 166 -0.61 -0.85 -1.30
N TYR A 167 0.43 -0.08 -1.03
CA TYR A 167 1.73 -0.14 -1.69
C TYR A 167 2.72 -0.87 -0.78
N CYS A 168 3.07 -2.08 -1.19
CA CYS A 168 3.94 -2.96 -0.42
C CYS A 168 5.43 -2.71 -0.69
N PRO A 169 6.32 -2.96 0.30
CA PRO A 169 7.77 -2.71 0.16
C PRO A 169 8.51 -3.78 -0.65
N GLY A 170 7.80 -4.78 -1.16
CA GLY A 170 8.34 -5.89 -1.93
C GLY A 170 7.33 -6.43 -2.93
N LYS A 171 7.75 -7.45 -3.67
CA LYS A 171 6.88 -8.10 -4.64
C LYS A 171 5.82 -8.94 -3.91
N VAL A 172 4.56 -8.75 -4.28
CA VAL A 172 3.45 -9.53 -3.74
C VAL A 172 3.42 -10.90 -4.39
N ALA A 173 3.40 -11.94 -3.58
CA ALA A 173 3.31 -13.34 -4.02
C ALA A 173 1.88 -13.87 -3.95
N TYR A 174 1.23 -13.66 -2.80
CA TYR A 174 -0.12 -14.15 -2.54
C TYR A 174 -0.96 -13.08 -1.84
N ILE A 175 -2.27 -13.13 -2.06
CA ILE A 175 -3.27 -12.28 -1.39
C ILE A 175 -4.43 -13.13 -0.90
N SER A 176 -5.06 -12.71 0.22
CA SER A 176 -6.27 -13.32 0.72
C SER A 176 -7.52 -12.86 -0.05
N GLU A 177 -8.65 -13.48 0.26
CA GLU A 177 -9.96 -13.05 -0.23
C GLU A 177 -10.24 -11.58 0.16
N GLY A 178 -10.96 -10.86 -0.70
CA GLY A 178 -11.26 -9.44 -0.54
C GLY A 178 -10.14 -8.48 -0.99
N ALA A 179 -8.92 -8.97 -1.19
CA ALA A 179 -7.83 -8.19 -1.77
C ALA A 179 -7.81 -8.34 -3.30
N VAL A 180 -7.56 -7.24 -4.01
CA VAL A 180 -7.50 -7.19 -5.49
C VAL A 180 -6.20 -6.52 -5.94
N VAL A 181 -5.52 -7.11 -6.92
CA VAL A 181 -4.33 -6.50 -7.53
C VAL A 181 -4.77 -5.43 -8.52
N ASN A 182 -4.35 -4.20 -8.31
CA ASN A 182 -4.57 -3.08 -9.24
C ASN A 182 -3.61 -3.13 -10.44
N GLY A 183 -3.94 -2.36 -11.49
CA GLY A 183 -3.13 -2.30 -12.72
C GLY A 183 -1.72 -1.71 -12.53
N ASP A 184 -1.48 -0.96 -11.47
CA ASP A 184 -0.18 -0.39 -11.07
C ASP A 184 0.62 -1.30 -10.12
N GLY A 185 0.04 -2.44 -9.73
CA GLY A 185 0.66 -3.41 -8.84
C GLY A 185 0.41 -3.17 -7.35
N SER A 186 -0.34 -2.12 -6.98
CA SER A 186 -0.85 -1.97 -5.62
C SER A 186 -1.96 -2.99 -5.33
N ILE A 187 -2.29 -3.18 -4.06
CA ILE A 187 -3.35 -4.09 -3.62
C ILE A 187 -4.50 -3.26 -3.05
N SER A 188 -5.68 -3.37 -3.65
CA SER A 188 -6.89 -2.76 -3.09
C SER A 188 -7.53 -3.67 -2.05
N SER A 189 -7.87 -3.09 -0.90
CA SER A 189 -8.66 -3.70 0.18
C SER A 189 -10.03 -3.03 0.35
N SER A 190 -10.43 -2.15 -0.57
CA SER A 190 -11.62 -1.30 -0.44
C SER A 190 -12.91 -2.10 -0.22
N GLU A 191 -13.05 -3.25 -0.89
CA GLU A 191 -14.23 -4.10 -0.86
C GLU A 191 -14.12 -5.29 0.14
N ALA A 192 -13.02 -5.40 0.89
CA ALA A 192 -12.84 -6.50 1.82
C ALA A 192 -13.77 -6.38 3.04
N GLU A 193 -14.30 -7.49 3.55
CA GLU A 193 -15.15 -7.55 4.75
C GLU A 193 -14.35 -7.90 6.02
N GLY A 194 -13.12 -7.43 6.16
CA GLY A 194 -12.26 -7.73 7.31
C GLY A 194 -10.80 -7.61 6.96
N PHE A 195 -9.98 -8.39 7.62
CA PHE A 195 -8.55 -8.40 7.36
C PHE A 195 -8.22 -8.96 5.98
N VAL A 196 -7.36 -8.26 5.27
CA VAL A 196 -6.64 -8.79 4.11
C VAL A 196 -5.23 -9.18 4.51
N TYR A 197 -4.73 -10.26 3.92
CA TYR A 197 -3.39 -10.80 4.11
C TYR A 197 -2.65 -10.69 2.79
N ILE A 198 -1.44 -10.16 2.80
CA ILE A 198 -0.60 -9.95 1.62
C ILE A 198 0.77 -10.53 1.93
N LEU A 199 1.13 -11.65 1.30
CA LEU A 199 2.43 -12.31 1.44
C LEU A 199 3.39 -11.77 0.40
N LEU A 200 4.60 -11.41 0.84
CA LEU A 200 5.65 -10.81 0.04
C LEU A 200 6.77 -11.84 -0.25
N GLU A 201 7.37 -11.73 -1.45
CA GLU A 201 8.61 -12.44 -1.85
C GLU A 201 9.85 -11.64 -1.42
#